data_9907fdd1b31e8d341b369a64d0d0aefe
#
_entry.id   9907fdd1b31e8d341b369a64d0d0aefe
#
_cell.length_a   1.000
_cell.length_b   1.000
_cell.length_c   1.000
_cell.angle_alpha   90.00
_cell.angle_beta   90.00
_cell.angle_gamma   90.00
#
_symmetry.space_group_name_H-M   'P 1'
#
loop_
_entity.id
_entity.type
_entity.pdbx_description
1 polymer ?
#
loop_
_entity_poly.entity_id
_entity_poly.type
_entity_poly.pdbx_seq_one_letter_code
_entity_poly.pdbx_strand_id
1 'polypeptide(L)'
;MFKFQRLLRFLLASLVSVTPAFSQTRVSLSTNFVDYVDGGTLNVDASVNVSSNCSAGAAVKYNPYSANSKQRSFSVGGRYWPWYVYSGWWFSGSARYQEFSESDIYLVEGDRVGAALSMGYAWMIDKHFNVELGWGLWGGYELYKEYGCQTCARIRSRGETYFVRPDQIMLSFSFIF
;
A
#
# COMPACT_ATOMS: atom_id res chain seq x y z
N MET A 1 -25.56 -20.40 2.37
CA MET A 1 -24.89 -19.94 3.59
C MET A 1 -23.85 -20.91 4.16
N PHE A 2 -24.09 -22.21 4.18
CA PHE A 2 -23.15 -23.21 4.75
C PHE A 2 -21.80 -23.39 4.02
N LYS A 3 -21.73 -23.17 2.72
CA LYS A 3 -20.47 -23.32 1.94
C LYS A 3 -19.45 -22.22 2.21
N PHE A 4 -19.91 -21.00 2.48
CA PHE A 4 -19.03 -19.84 2.75
C PHE A 4 -18.33 -19.95 4.12
N GLN A 5 -19.04 -20.45 5.14
CA GLN A 5 -18.43 -20.67 6.46
C GLN A 5 -17.35 -21.76 6.46
N ARG A 6 -17.52 -22.81 5.63
CA ARG A 6 -16.49 -23.84 5.49
C ARG A 6 -15.24 -23.30 4.78
N LEU A 7 -15.41 -22.51 3.72
CA LEU A 7 -14.31 -21.87 3.01
C LEU A 7 -13.52 -20.91 3.92
N LEU A 8 -14.23 -20.12 4.72
CA LEU A 8 -13.62 -19.19 5.68
C LEU A 8 -12.83 -19.92 6.78
N ARG A 9 -13.35 -21.06 7.26
CA ARG A 9 -12.64 -21.90 8.25
C ARG A 9 -11.41 -22.58 7.66
N PHE A 10 -11.44 -23.02 6.39
CA PHE A 10 -10.28 -23.56 5.70
C PHE A 10 -9.21 -22.49 5.45
N LEU A 11 -9.62 -21.26 5.08
CA LEU A 11 -8.70 -20.12 4.94
C LEU A 11 -8.07 -19.71 6.28
N LEU A 12 -8.85 -19.69 7.36
CA LEU A 12 -8.33 -19.42 8.71
C LEU A 12 -7.42 -20.54 9.22
N ALA A 13 -7.75 -21.80 8.94
CA ALA A 13 -6.94 -22.95 9.35
C ALA A 13 -5.61 -23.01 8.56
N SER A 14 -5.60 -22.63 7.29
CA SER A 14 -4.37 -22.56 6.49
C SER A 14 -3.45 -21.41 6.90
N LEU A 15 -4.00 -20.31 7.43
CA LEU A 15 -3.23 -19.21 8.01
C LEU A 15 -2.54 -19.59 9.34
N VAL A 16 -3.13 -20.50 10.10
CA VAL A 16 -2.57 -20.94 11.41
C VAL A 16 -1.53 -22.04 11.26
N SER A 17 -1.54 -22.79 10.16
CA SER A 17 -0.61 -23.91 9.95
C SER A 17 0.77 -23.53 9.39
N VAL A 18 1.00 -22.25 9.08
CA VAL A 18 2.34 -21.72 8.84
C VAL A 18 2.94 -21.33 10.20
N THR A 19 3.34 -22.32 10.98
CA THR A 19 4.31 -22.10 12.06
C THR A 19 5.71 -22.14 11.43
N PRO A 20 6.30 -20.99 11.06
CA PRO A 20 7.69 -20.97 10.68
C PRO A 20 8.50 -21.22 11.94
N ALA A 21 9.60 -21.93 11.78
CA ALA A 21 10.64 -21.95 12.81
C ALA A 21 11.20 -20.51 12.93
N PHE A 22 10.52 -19.63 13.67
CA PHE A 22 10.94 -18.25 13.93
C PHE A 22 12.14 -18.26 14.88
N SER A 23 13.32 -18.40 14.30
CA SER A 23 14.57 -18.21 15.05
C SER A 23 14.80 -16.74 15.42
N GLN A 24 14.30 -15.76 14.65
CA GLN A 24 14.31 -14.32 14.97
C GLN A 24 13.26 -13.61 14.14
N THR A 25 12.07 -13.38 14.69
CA THR A 25 11.06 -12.54 14.08
C THR A 25 11.47 -11.08 14.20
N ARG A 26 11.72 -10.40 13.08
CA ARG A 26 11.96 -8.97 13.03
C ARG A 26 10.71 -8.28 12.50
N VAL A 27 10.28 -7.25 13.17
CA VAL A 27 9.17 -6.39 12.75
C VAL A 27 9.76 -5.05 12.33
N SER A 28 9.31 -4.55 11.20
CA SER A 28 9.67 -3.21 10.73
C SER A 28 8.43 -2.33 10.70
N LEU A 29 8.58 -1.12 11.20
CA LEU A 29 7.60 -0.05 11.06
C LEU A 29 8.24 1.06 10.23
N SER A 30 7.61 1.46 9.14
CA SER A 30 8.14 2.46 8.23
C SER A 30 7.13 3.53 7.85
N THR A 31 7.66 4.68 7.45
CA THR A 31 6.88 5.79 6.94
C THR A 31 7.57 6.40 5.73
N ASN A 32 6.79 6.80 4.72
CA ASN A 32 7.29 7.43 3.50
C ASN A 32 7.25 8.95 3.63
N PHE A 33 8.40 9.59 3.55
CA PHE A 33 8.53 11.04 3.68
C PHE A 33 7.92 11.80 2.49
N VAL A 34 7.98 11.24 1.30
CA VAL A 34 7.42 11.89 0.10
C VAL A 34 5.92 12.12 0.21
N ASP A 35 5.20 11.19 0.83
CA ASP A 35 3.75 11.30 1.04
C ASP A 35 3.39 12.50 1.94
N TYR A 36 4.25 12.88 2.89
CA TYR A 36 4.03 14.07 3.74
C TYR A 36 4.25 15.36 2.97
N VAL A 37 5.24 15.40 2.08
CA VAL A 37 5.55 16.58 1.27
C VAL A 37 4.54 16.74 0.14
N ASP A 38 4.09 15.63 -0.44
CA ASP A 38 3.09 15.60 -1.51
C ASP A 38 1.66 15.58 -0.92
N GLY A 39 1.23 16.75 -0.43
CA GLY A 39 -0.14 16.97 0.02
C GLY A 39 -0.46 16.55 1.46
N GLY A 40 0.54 16.29 2.32
CA GLY A 40 0.32 16.01 3.75
C GLY A 40 -0.34 14.66 4.02
N THR A 41 -0.06 13.66 3.20
CA THR A 41 -0.60 12.30 3.37
C THR A 41 0.11 11.58 4.51
N LEU A 42 -0.62 11.25 5.55
CA LEU A 42 -0.15 10.38 6.63
C LEU A 42 -0.06 8.94 6.13
N ASN A 43 1.05 8.26 6.41
CA ASN A 43 1.24 6.88 6.02
C ASN A 43 2.00 6.09 7.06
N VAL A 44 1.67 4.82 7.17
CA VAL A 44 2.34 3.84 8.02
C VAL A 44 2.35 2.50 7.29
N ASP A 45 3.52 1.89 7.22
CA ASP A 45 3.74 0.53 6.71
C ASP A 45 4.31 -0.31 7.84
N ALA A 46 3.70 -1.44 8.10
CA ALA A 46 4.16 -2.43 9.06
C ALA A 46 4.46 -3.74 8.33
N SER A 47 5.64 -4.28 8.55
CA SER A 47 6.05 -5.53 7.93
C SER A 47 6.76 -6.48 8.91
N VAL A 48 6.71 -7.75 8.61
CA VAL A 48 7.35 -8.82 9.38
C VAL A 48 8.14 -9.71 8.44
N ASN A 49 9.31 -10.15 8.85
CA ASN A 49 10.04 -11.14 8.07
C ASN A 49 9.34 -12.50 8.17
N VAL A 50 9.09 -13.11 7.02
CA VAL A 50 8.51 -14.45 6.90
C VAL A 50 9.62 -15.50 6.68
N SER A 51 10.70 -15.08 6.06
CA SER A 51 11.90 -15.89 5.87
C SER A 51 13.15 -15.00 5.86
N SER A 52 14.33 -15.57 5.67
CA SER A 52 15.60 -14.83 5.54
C SER A 52 15.61 -13.81 4.39
N ASN A 53 14.77 -14.05 3.38
CA ASN A 53 14.74 -13.26 2.13
C ASN A 53 13.37 -12.70 1.80
N CYS A 54 12.35 -12.93 2.63
CA CYS A 54 11.00 -12.47 2.38
C CYS A 54 10.40 -11.78 3.60
N SER A 55 9.69 -10.69 3.36
CA SER A 55 8.84 -10.04 4.35
C SER A 55 7.43 -9.88 3.81
N ALA A 56 6.45 -9.89 4.70
CA ALA A 56 5.05 -9.59 4.41
C ALA A 56 4.61 -8.39 5.24
N GLY A 57 3.72 -7.57 4.70
CA GLY A 57 3.32 -6.36 5.39
C GLY A 57 2.01 -5.78 4.89
N ALA A 58 1.58 -4.75 5.61
CA ALA A 58 0.41 -3.97 5.27
C ALA A 58 0.70 -2.49 5.49
N ALA A 59 0.17 -1.64 4.61
CA ALA A 59 0.32 -0.21 4.72
C ALA A 59 -1.03 0.50 4.62
N VAL A 60 -1.11 1.61 5.33
CA VAL A 60 -2.27 2.52 5.33
C VAL A 60 -1.77 3.91 4.97
N LYS A 61 -2.49 4.59 4.07
CA LYS A 61 -2.29 6.00 3.76
C LYS A 61 -3.61 6.74 3.97
N TYR A 62 -3.51 7.92 4.55
CA TYR A 62 -4.66 8.77 4.81
C TYR A 62 -4.33 10.24 4.59
N ASN A 63 -5.05 10.90 3.71
CA ASN A 63 -4.95 12.33 3.48
C ASN A 63 -6.27 13.03 3.81
N PRO A 64 -6.40 13.65 5.00
CA PRO A 64 -7.60 14.39 5.39
C PRO A 64 -7.59 15.84 4.91
N TYR A 65 -6.42 16.39 4.56
CA TYR A 65 -6.19 17.83 4.47
C TYR A 65 -6.24 18.41 3.06
N SER A 66 -6.08 17.57 2.05
CA SER A 66 -6.10 18.08 0.70
C SER A 66 -7.51 18.49 0.30
N ALA A 67 -7.70 19.79 0.07
CA ALA A 67 -8.94 20.32 -0.47
C ALA A 67 -9.22 19.77 -1.88
N ASN A 68 -8.16 19.43 -2.63
CA ASN A 68 -8.24 19.02 -4.03
C ASN A 68 -8.04 17.52 -4.24
N SER A 69 -7.50 16.80 -3.25
CA SER A 69 -7.22 15.37 -3.40
C SER A 69 -7.26 14.66 -2.05
N LYS A 70 -8.44 14.23 -1.66
CA LYS A 70 -8.61 13.36 -0.48
C LYS A 70 -8.36 11.93 -0.88
N GLN A 71 -7.60 11.20 -0.08
CA GLN A 71 -7.36 9.79 -0.32
C GLN A 71 -7.29 8.97 0.96
N ARG A 72 -7.80 7.76 0.86
CA ARG A 72 -7.60 6.69 1.84
C ARG A 72 -7.16 5.46 1.08
N SER A 73 -6.07 4.85 1.49
CA SER A 73 -5.67 3.61 0.87
C SER A 73 -5.21 2.58 1.89
N PHE A 74 -5.45 1.35 1.55
CA PHE A 74 -4.97 0.18 2.26
C PHE A 74 -4.28 -0.74 1.27
N SER A 75 -3.11 -1.24 1.64
CA SER A 75 -2.39 -2.21 0.83
C SER A 75 -1.85 -3.34 1.68
N VAL A 76 -1.78 -4.52 1.09
CA VAL A 76 -1.18 -5.71 1.69
C VAL A 76 -0.32 -6.40 0.64
N GLY A 77 0.85 -6.86 1.04
CA GLY A 77 1.76 -7.48 0.09
C GLY A 77 2.98 -8.11 0.71
N GLY A 78 3.94 -8.44 -0.15
CA GLY A 78 5.21 -9.00 0.25
C GLY A 78 6.37 -8.34 -0.46
N ARG A 79 7.55 -8.42 0.16
CA ARG A 79 8.82 -7.96 -0.41
C ARG A 79 9.81 -9.13 -0.45
N TYR A 80 10.52 -9.24 -1.54
CA TYR A 80 11.64 -10.16 -1.72
C TYR A 80 12.96 -9.38 -1.66
N TRP A 81 13.89 -9.87 -0.88
CA TRP A 81 15.20 -9.31 -0.62
C TRP A 81 16.27 -10.30 -1.09
N PRO A 82 16.98 -10.03 -2.20
CA PRO A 82 17.96 -10.99 -2.73
C PRO A 82 19.08 -11.35 -1.75
N TRP A 83 19.42 -10.47 -0.83
CA TRP A 83 20.49 -10.70 0.16
C TRP A 83 19.94 -11.01 1.54
N TYR A 84 19.50 -9.97 2.28
CA TYR A 84 18.92 -10.12 3.62
C TYR A 84 17.70 -9.23 3.76
N VAL A 85 16.73 -9.67 4.53
CA VAL A 85 15.55 -8.87 4.86
C VAL A 85 15.97 -7.53 5.47
N TYR A 86 15.37 -6.46 4.98
CA TYR A 86 15.60 -5.07 5.35
C TYR A 86 16.98 -4.51 4.95
N SER A 87 17.68 -5.11 4.02
CA SER A 87 18.99 -4.61 3.56
C SER A 87 19.21 -4.81 2.07
N GLY A 88 19.71 -3.78 1.39
CA GLY A 88 20.04 -3.83 -0.03
C GLY A 88 18.84 -3.73 -0.96
N TRP A 89 18.92 -4.36 -2.11
CA TRP A 89 17.84 -4.37 -3.11
C TRP A 89 16.62 -5.11 -2.61
N TRP A 90 15.45 -4.60 -2.96
CA TRP A 90 14.18 -5.27 -2.71
C TRP A 90 13.22 -5.12 -3.89
N PHE A 91 12.34 -6.11 -4.03
CA PHE A 91 11.24 -6.14 -4.99
C PHE A 91 9.96 -6.43 -4.23
N SER A 92 8.90 -5.69 -4.51
CA SER A 92 7.63 -5.89 -3.83
C SER A 92 6.47 -6.06 -4.78
N GLY A 93 5.50 -6.86 -4.33
CA GLY A 93 4.19 -6.97 -4.94
C GLY A 93 3.11 -6.79 -3.87
N SER A 94 2.13 -5.94 -4.14
CA SER A 94 1.03 -5.69 -3.21
C SER A 94 -0.30 -5.54 -3.92
N ALA A 95 -1.38 -5.95 -3.24
CA ALA A 95 -2.73 -5.58 -3.58
C ALA A 95 -3.08 -4.28 -2.86
N ARG A 96 -3.75 -3.36 -3.56
CA ARG A 96 -4.10 -2.04 -3.03
C ARG A 96 -5.56 -1.72 -3.33
N TYR A 97 -6.22 -1.17 -2.32
CA TYR A 97 -7.51 -0.50 -2.43
C TYR A 97 -7.33 0.97 -2.07
N GLN A 98 -7.94 1.87 -2.82
CA GLN A 98 -7.88 3.31 -2.58
C GLN A 98 -9.23 3.94 -2.86
N GLU A 99 -9.74 4.69 -1.90
CA GLU A 99 -10.78 5.68 -2.09
C GLU A 99 -10.13 7.02 -2.43
N PHE A 100 -10.67 7.73 -3.41
CA PHE A 100 -10.15 9.03 -3.80
C PHE A 100 -11.28 10.03 -4.06
N SER A 101 -10.98 11.30 -3.82
CA SER A 101 -11.84 12.41 -4.18
C SER A 101 -10.96 13.52 -4.69
N GLU A 102 -10.97 13.73 -5.99
CA GLU A 102 -10.18 14.73 -6.71
C GLU A 102 -11.10 15.88 -7.11
N SER A 103 -10.76 17.10 -6.73
CA SER A 103 -11.53 18.30 -7.03
C SER A 103 -10.65 19.30 -7.77
N ASP A 104 -10.78 19.31 -9.08
CA ASP A 104 -10.19 20.34 -9.94
C ASP A 104 -11.28 21.24 -10.51
N ILE A 105 -11.69 21.09 -11.77
CA ILE A 105 -12.84 21.78 -12.36
C ILE A 105 -14.15 21.09 -11.96
N TYR A 106 -14.11 19.77 -11.89
CA TYR A 106 -15.22 18.90 -11.47
C TYR A 106 -14.79 18.09 -10.23
N LEU A 107 -15.77 17.74 -9.41
CA LEU A 107 -15.54 16.80 -8.32
C LEU A 107 -15.64 15.37 -8.89
N VAL A 108 -14.55 14.62 -8.79
CA VAL A 108 -14.49 13.20 -9.17
C VAL A 108 -14.21 12.38 -7.92
N GLU A 109 -15.11 11.48 -7.61
CA GLU A 109 -14.99 10.57 -6.48
C GLU A 109 -15.04 9.13 -6.96
N GLY A 110 -14.29 8.26 -6.35
CA GLY A 110 -14.31 6.86 -6.73
C GLY A 110 -13.42 5.96 -5.91
N ASP A 111 -13.42 4.71 -6.35
CA ASP A 111 -12.67 3.63 -5.75
C ASP A 111 -11.71 3.04 -6.79
N ARG A 112 -10.49 2.76 -6.37
CA ARG A 112 -9.47 2.07 -7.15
C ARG A 112 -9.08 0.78 -6.46
N VAL A 113 -9.05 -0.31 -7.19
CA VAL A 113 -8.56 -1.59 -6.72
C VAL A 113 -7.57 -2.16 -7.73
N GLY A 114 -6.45 -2.66 -7.26
CA GLY A 114 -5.44 -3.18 -8.17
C GLY A 114 -4.22 -3.74 -7.49
N ALA A 115 -3.17 -3.95 -8.29
CA ALA A 115 -1.90 -4.45 -7.84
C ALA A 115 -0.79 -3.41 -8.09
N ALA A 116 0.16 -3.34 -7.18
CA ALA A 116 1.36 -2.53 -7.32
C ALA A 116 2.59 -3.44 -7.34
N LEU A 117 3.53 -3.09 -8.21
CA LEU A 117 4.86 -3.67 -8.27
C LEU A 117 5.86 -2.57 -8.03
N SER A 118 6.78 -2.76 -7.09
CA SER A 118 7.76 -1.76 -6.73
C SER A 118 9.12 -2.39 -6.52
N MET A 119 10.15 -1.59 -6.68
CA MET A 119 11.54 -1.96 -6.43
C MET A 119 12.28 -0.81 -5.79
N GLY A 120 13.33 -1.13 -5.05
CA GLY A 120 14.14 -0.10 -4.42
C GLY A 120 15.36 -0.66 -3.73
N TYR A 121 16.01 0.22 -2.99
CA TYR A 121 17.21 -0.08 -2.24
C TYR A 121 17.10 0.45 -0.82
N ALA A 122 17.48 -0.37 0.15
CA ALA A 122 17.50 -0.05 1.57
C ALA A 122 18.95 0.08 2.06
N TRP A 123 19.27 1.25 2.62
CA TRP A 123 20.52 1.51 3.30
C TRP A 123 20.32 1.30 4.80
N MET A 124 21.06 0.35 5.35
CA MET A 124 21.09 0.13 6.79
C MET A 124 22.00 1.20 7.42
N ILE A 125 21.41 2.14 8.15
CA ILE A 125 22.15 3.18 8.87
C ILE A 125 22.64 2.65 10.20
N ASP A 126 21.77 1.90 10.88
CA ASP A 126 22.08 1.20 12.12
C ASP A 126 21.27 -0.11 12.17
N LYS A 127 21.52 -0.97 13.15
CA LYS A 127 20.81 -2.25 13.34
C LYS A 127 19.29 -2.10 13.49
N HIS A 128 18.83 -0.91 13.85
CA HIS A 128 17.41 -0.58 14.04
C HIS A 128 16.86 0.41 13.03
N PHE A 129 17.72 1.10 12.24
CA PHE A 129 17.29 2.16 11.33
C PHE A 129 17.73 1.91 9.91
N ASN A 130 16.77 1.99 9.00
CA ASN A 130 16.99 1.97 7.56
C ASN A 130 16.40 3.21 6.89
N VAL A 131 17.05 3.60 5.79
CA VAL A 131 16.51 4.54 4.80
C VAL A 131 16.31 3.77 3.50
N GLU A 132 15.14 3.86 2.91
CA GLU A 132 14.79 3.16 1.70
C GLU A 132 14.41 4.14 0.61
N LEU A 133 14.96 3.94 -0.58
CA LEU A 133 14.53 4.64 -1.79
C LEU A 133 13.96 3.64 -2.77
N GLY A 134 12.79 3.93 -3.31
CA GLY A 134 12.15 3.06 -4.28
C GLY A 134 11.17 3.78 -5.18
N TRP A 135 10.70 3.05 -6.18
CA TRP A 135 9.65 3.46 -7.08
C TRP A 135 8.89 2.25 -7.59
N GLY A 136 7.73 2.47 -8.18
CA GLY A 136 6.94 1.38 -8.68
C GLY A 136 5.90 1.80 -9.70
N LEU A 137 5.11 0.80 -10.11
CA LEU A 137 3.94 0.95 -10.96
C LEU A 137 2.74 0.39 -10.23
N TRP A 138 1.62 1.08 -10.36
CA TRP A 138 0.34 0.64 -9.83
C TRP A 138 -0.71 0.62 -10.92
N GLY A 139 -1.44 -0.47 -11.03
CA GLY A 139 -2.48 -0.63 -12.02
C GLY A 139 -3.64 -1.48 -11.52
N GLY A 140 -4.79 -1.27 -12.12
CA GLY A 140 -5.99 -1.97 -11.74
C GLY A 140 -7.24 -1.41 -12.38
N TYR A 141 -8.31 -1.47 -11.63
CA TYR A 141 -9.65 -1.06 -12.02
C TYR A 141 -10.13 0.10 -11.18
N GLU A 142 -10.72 1.10 -11.84
CA GLU A 142 -11.23 2.32 -11.23
C GLU A 142 -12.71 2.47 -11.52
N LEU A 143 -13.48 2.72 -10.46
CA LEU A 143 -14.89 3.11 -10.51
C LEU A 143 -14.97 4.59 -10.12
N TYR A 144 -15.53 5.44 -10.94
CA TYR A 144 -15.62 6.85 -10.65
C TYR A 144 -17.00 7.44 -10.89
N LYS A 145 -17.29 8.53 -10.18
CA LYS A 145 -18.46 9.39 -10.34
C LYS A 145 -17.99 10.83 -10.48
N GLU A 146 -18.46 11.48 -11.52
CA GLU A 146 -18.18 12.88 -11.81
C GLU A 146 -19.38 13.73 -11.45
N TYR A 147 -19.17 14.79 -10.69
CA TYR A 147 -20.20 15.75 -10.32
C TYR A 147 -20.00 17.04 -11.11
N GLY A 148 -21.10 17.70 -11.51
CA GLY A 148 -21.07 18.88 -12.35
C GLY A 148 -20.48 20.15 -11.70
N CYS A 149 -20.30 20.15 -10.39
CA CYS A 149 -19.61 21.19 -9.62
C CYS A 149 -19.21 20.64 -8.24
N GLN A 150 -18.33 21.34 -7.54
CA GLN A 150 -17.78 20.92 -6.23
C GLN A 150 -18.84 20.77 -5.12
N THR A 151 -19.95 21.49 -5.21
CA THR A 151 -21.03 21.50 -4.23
C THR A 151 -22.34 20.89 -4.73
N CYS A 152 -22.38 20.45 -5.99
CA CYS A 152 -23.57 19.86 -6.59
C CYS A 152 -23.72 18.39 -6.22
N ALA A 153 -24.86 18.00 -5.70
CA ALA A 153 -25.21 16.59 -5.51
C ALA A 153 -25.58 15.85 -6.82
N ARG A 154 -25.61 16.58 -7.97
CA ARG A 154 -26.02 15.99 -9.25
C ARG A 154 -24.85 15.30 -9.93
N ILE A 155 -24.93 13.98 -10.05
CA ILE A 155 -23.98 13.18 -10.83
C ILE A 155 -24.13 13.50 -12.30
N ARG A 156 -23.02 13.88 -12.95
CA ARG A 156 -22.91 14.15 -14.37
C ARG A 156 -22.63 12.89 -15.17
N SER A 157 -21.65 12.12 -14.67
CA SER A 157 -21.20 10.89 -15.32
C SER A 157 -20.82 9.83 -14.30
N ARG A 158 -20.91 8.56 -14.69
CA ARG A 158 -20.36 7.41 -13.99
C ARG A 158 -19.60 6.59 -15.00
N GLY A 159 -18.45 6.08 -14.61
CA GLY A 159 -17.65 5.27 -15.49
C GLY A 159 -16.81 4.25 -14.74
N GLU A 160 -16.27 3.36 -15.54
CA GLU A 160 -15.37 2.30 -15.13
C GLU A 160 -14.20 2.30 -16.09
N THR A 161 -12.99 2.21 -15.60
CA THR A 161 -11.80 2.19 -16.47
C THR A 161 -10.68 1.38 -15.86
N TYR A 162 -9.81 0.85 -16.71
CA TYR A 162 -8.54 0.30 -16.28
C TYR A 162 -7.50 1.41 -16.27
N PHE A 163 -6.61 1.37 -15.30
CA PHE A 163 -5.52 2.32 -15.20
C PHE A 163 -4.19 1.63 -14.96
N VAL A 164 -3.13 2.25 -15.42
CA VAL A 164 -1.75 1.97 -15.03
C VAL A 164 -1.08 3.33 -14.80
N ARG A 165 -0.53 3.51 -13.61
CA ARG A 165 0.12 4.76 -13.21
C ARG A 165 1.47 4.48 -12.58
N PRO A 166 2.45 5.37 -12.70
CA PRO A 166 3.62 5.31 -11.83
C PRO A 166 3.15 5.44 -10.39
N ASP A 167 3.66 4.60 -9.50
CA ASP A 167 3.52 4.80 -8.07
C ASP A 167 4.44 5.94 -7.64
N GLN A 168 4.15 6.55 -6.50
CA GLN A 168 4.99 7.63 -5.99
C GLN A 168 6.40 7.13 -5.73
N ILE A 169 7.38 8.01 -5.89
CA ILE A 169 8.72 7.76 -5.38
C ILE A 169 8.63 7.57 -3.87
N MET A 170 9.22 6.51 -3.37
CA MET A 170 9.27 6.21 -1.94
C MET A 170 10.62 6.61 -1.38
N LEU A 171 10.62 7.53 -0.42
CA LEU A 171 11.74 7.77 0.48
C LEU A 171 11.26 7.45 1.88
N SER A 172 11.54 6.23 2.33
CA SER A 172 10.99 5.70 3.58
C SER A 172 12.05 5.61 4.66
N PHE A 173 11.62 5.89 5.87
CA PHE A 173 12.38 5.66 7.09
C PHE A 173 11.77 4.49 7.83
N SER A 174 12.57 3.47 8.12
CA SER A 174 12.13 2.23 8.73
C SER A 174 12.82 2.02 10.07
N PHE A 175 12.02 1.66 11.07
CA PHE A 175 12.52 1.20 12.36
C PHE A 175 12.29 -0.30 12.49
N ILE A 176 13.35 -1.05 12.84
CA ILE A 176 13.36 -2.51 12.93
C ILE A 176 13.52 -2.91 14.41
N PHE A 177 12.58 -3.71 14.89
CA PHE A 177 12.53 -4.25 16.24
C PHE A 177 13.18 -5.62 16.33
#